data_b4b39af6b3728bc9a09ef2e9766e8a74
#
_entry.id   b4b39af6b3728bc9a09ef2e9766e8a74
#
_cell.length_a   1.000
_cell.length_b   1.000
_cell.length_c   1.000
_cell.angle_alpha   90.00
_cell.angle_beta   90.00
_cell.angle_gamma   90.00
#
_symmetry.space_group_name_H-M   'P 1'
#
loop_
_entity.id
_entity.type
_entity.pdbx_description
1 polymer ?
#
loop_
_entity_poly.entity_id
_entity_poly.type
_entity_poly.pdbx_seq_one_letter_code
_entity_poly.pdbx_strand_id
1 'polypeptide(L)'
;IVGQRVNEILAPYGRKFAPDPASVKSAMVGGIVMNNASGMNCGTHANSDKVMLSARIVLMDGTVLDTGDPISRASFEATHADFIRRIGELRDGIRANEKLAERIRYKYSIKNVTGLNLLPFIQFDDPFDIIAHLMVGSEGTLAFLSQVTMNTEYNYPYKASAMLYFETIKEACRAVVAMKKLVNVDGETVVKGAELLDYKSLSSVNDPVYLAYKEKVGSEKATGLTAVLTETMACSQMELNQYIATIEACLAPFES
;
A
#
# COMPACT_ATOMS: atom_id res chain seq x y z
N ILE A 1 -19.36 0.66 3.48
CA ILE A 1 -18.81 1.19 4.73
C ILE A 1 -17.58 2.05 4.42
N VAL A 2 -17.36 3.16 5.15
CA VAL A 2 -16.16 4.00 5.05
C VAL A 2 -15.00 3.32 5.79
N GLY A 3 -13.77 3.45 5.26
CA GLY A 3 -12.57 2.82 5.84
C GLY A 3 -12.32 3.18 7.30
N GLN A 4 -12.53 4.44 7.68
CA GLN A 4 -12.43 4.90 9.07
C GLN A 4 -13.38 4.12 10.00
N ARG A 5 -14.60 3.82 9.55
CA ARG A 5 -15.55 3.05 10.35
C ARG A 5 -15.08 1.61 10.58
N VAL A 6 -14.37 1.03 9.62
CA VAL A 6 -13.71 -0.28 9.80
C VAL A 6 -12.65 -0.18 10.89
N ASN A 7 -11.82 0.86 10.88
CA ASN A 7 -10.80 1.09 11.91
C ASN A 7 -11.42 1.22 13.32
N GLU A 8 -12.55 1.93 13.45
CA GLU A 8 -13.27 2.04 14.72
C GLU A 8 -13.77 0.67 15.24
N ILE A 9 -14.26 -0.20 14.33
CA ILE A 9 -14.71 -1.55 14.68
C ILE A 9 -13.53 -2.44 15.08
N LEU A 10 -12.38 -2.29 14.44
CA LEU A 10 -11.19 -3.11 14.67
C LEU A 10 -10.36 -2.63 15.88
N ALA A 11 -10.48 -1.37 16.27
CA ALA A 11 -9.67 -0.78 17.34
C ALA A 11 -9.71 -1.55 18.68
N PRO A 12 -10.87 -2.05 19.17
CA PRO A 12 -10.93 -2.85 20.41
C PRO A 12 -10.12 -4.15 20.34
N TYR A 13 -9.81 -4.63 19.15
CA TYR A 13 -9.02 -5.85 18.91
C TYR A 13 -7.53 -5.55 18.66
N GLY A 14 -7.09 -4.28 18.81
CA GLY A 14 -5.74 -3.86 18.48
C GLY A 14 -5.39 -4.00 16.99
N ARG A 15 -6.41 -3.96 16.12
CA ARG A 15 -6.25 -4.15 14.67
C ARG A 15 -6.72 -2.91 13.91
N LYS A 16 -6.25 -2.79 12.65
CA LYS A 16 -6.69 -1.75 11.73
C LYS A 16 -6.93 -2.32 10.33
N PHE A 17 -7.65 -1.57 9.51
CA PHE A 17 -7.78 -1.81 8.09
C PHE A 17 -6.41 -1.66 7.42
N ALA A 18 -5.95 -2.71 6.75
CA ALA A 18 -4.57 -2.77 6.27
C ALA A 18 -4.25 -1.72 5.21
N PRO A 19 -5.04 -1.51 4.13
CA PRO A 19 -4.86 -0.38 3.24
C PRO A 19 -5.23 0.93 3.97
N ASP A 20 -4.27 1.76 4.27
CA ASP A 20 -4.42 2.98 5.08
C ASP A 20 -4.20 4.25 4.21
N PRO A 21 -5.05 4.51 3.19
CA PRO A 21 -4.89 5.69 2.34
C PRO A 21 -5.20 6.96 3.11
N ALA A 22 -4.60 8.08 2.70
CA ALA A 22 -4.89 9.40 3.29
C ALA A 22 -6.40 9.74 3.27
N SER A 23 -7.15 9.18 2.32
CA SER A 23 -8.61 9.31 2.19
C SER A 23 -9.43 8.37 3.08
N VAL A 24 -8.83 7.57 3.96
CA VAL A 24 -9.53 6.54 4.76
C VAL A 24 -10.73 7.07 5.55
N LYS A 25 -10.71 8.36 5.92
CA LYS A 25 -11.80 9.03 6.65
C LYS A 25 -13.06 9.26 5.82
N SER A 26 -12.95 9.29 4.49
CA SER A 26 -14.04 9.60 3.56
C SER A 26 -14.28 8.52 2.50
N ALA A 27 -13.24 7.76 2.12
CA ALA A 27 -13.35 6.75 1.10
C ALA A 27 -14.03 5.47 1.61
N MET A 28 -14.87 4.89 0.77
CA MET A 28 -15.51 3.60 1.05
C MET A 28 -14.56 2.45 0.75
N VAL A 29 -14.67 1.37 1.52
CA VAL A 29 -13.83 0.15 1.39
C VAL A 29 -13.81 -0.38 -0.04
N GLY A 30 -14.96 -0.49 -0.70
CA GLY A 30 -15.03 -0.95 -2.10
C GLY A 30 -14.19 -0.07 -3.04
N GLY A 31 -14.29 1.25 -2.91
CA GLY A 31 -13.47 2.19 -3.69
C GLY A 31 -11.98 2.07 -3.38
N ILE A 32 -11.61 1.94 -2.10
CA ILE A 32 -10.21 1.73 -1.69
C ILE A 32 -9.63 0.47 -2.33
N VAL A 33 -10.38 -0.63 -2.28
CA VAL A 33 -9.95 -1.92 -2.86
C VAL A 33 -9.85 -1.84 -4.38
N MET A 34 -10.90 -1.36 -5.05
CA MET A 34 -10.94 -1.33 -6.51
C MET A 34 -9.96 -0.32 -7.14
N ASN A 35 -9.54 0.70 -6.40
CA ASN A 35 -8.44 1.60 -6.78
C ASN A 35 -7.05 1.04 -6.36
N ASN A 36 -6.99 0.05 -5.48
CA ASN A 36 -5.78 -0.38 -4.74
C ASN A 36 -5.14 0.79 -3.97
N ALA A 37 -5.96 1.69 -3.44
CA ALA A 37 -5.49 2.86 -2.71
C ALA A 37 -4.79 2.44 -1.42
N SER A 38 -3.63 3.03 -1.16
CA SER A 38 -2.82 2.68 0.00
C SER A 38 -2.01 3.86 0.51
N GLY A 39 -1.80 3.90 1.81
CA GLY A 39 -1.01 4.92 2.48
C GLY A 39 0.50 4.65 2.47
N MET A 40 1.23 5.57 3.06
CA MET A 40 2.69 5.55 3.21
C MET A 40 3.16 4.28 3.94
N ASN A 41 2.43 3.85 4.99
CA ASN A 41 2.80 2.73 5.85
C ASN A 41 2.44 1.35 5.30
N CYS A 42 1.72 1.28 4.17
CA CYS A 42 1.34 -0.01 3.57
C CYS A 42 2.53 -0.75 2.93
N GLY A 43 3.60 -0.03 2.60
CA GLY A 43 4.76 -0.62 1.93
C GLY A 43 4.34 -1.44 0.70
N THR A 44 4.86 -2.67 0.62
CA THR A 44 4.49 -3.66 -0.40
C THR A 44 3.68 -4.84 0.18
N HIS A 45 3.26 -4.78 1.45
CA HIS A 45 2.65 -5.92 2.17
C HIS A 45 1.20 -5.69 2.58
N ALA A 46 0.77 -4.44 2.80
CA ALA A 46 -0.55 -4.11 3.33
C ALA A 46 -1.52 -3.49 2.31
N ASN A 47 -1.15 -3.46 1.03
CA ASN A 47 -2.05 -3.03 -0.06
C ASN A 47 -3.19 -4.04 -0.24
N SER A 48 -4.31 -3.60 -0.82
CA SER A 48 -5.48 -4.46 -1.02
C SER A 48 -5.17 -5.76 -1.75
N ASP A 49 -4.28 -5.73 -2.75
CA ASP A 49 -3.84 -6.92 -3.50
C ASP A 49 -3.04 -7.94 -2.68
N LYS A 50 -2.52 -7.56 -1.51
CA LYS A 50 -1.76 -8.44 -0.61
C LYS A 50 -2.58 -9.01 0.54
N VAL A 51 -3.62 -8.29 0.94
CA VAL A 51 -4.40 -8.64 2.14
C VAL A 51 -5.80 -9.16 1.83
N MET A 52 -6.26 -9.09 0.58
CA MET A 52 -7.54 -9.64 0.19
C MET A 52 -7.51 -11.17 0.19
N LEU A 53 -8.58 -11.78 0.71
CA LEU A 53 -8.78 -13.23 0.77
C LEU A 53 -9.86 -13.68 -0.20
N SER A 54 -10.98 -12.95 -0.29
CA SER A 54 -12.08 -13.26 -1.19
C SER A 54 -12.92 -12.03 -1.48
N ALA A 55 -13.74 -12.12 -2.52
CA ALA A 55 -14.62 -11.05 -2.95
C ALA A 55 -15.98 -11.58 -3.37
N ARG A 56 -17.05 -10.85 -3.04
CA ARG A 56 -18.37 -11.04 -3.63
C ARG A 56 -18.59 -9.95 -4.66
N ILE A 57 -18.74 -10.36 -5.90
CA ILE A 57 -18.86 -9.46 -7.05
C ILE A 57 -20.19 -9.66 -7.79
N VAL A 58 -20.60 -8.63 -8.52
CA VAL A 58 -21.72 -8.69 -9.44
C VAL A 58 -21.20 -8.36 -10.83
N LEU A 59 -21.32 -9.30 -11.77
CA LEU A 59 -20.91 -9.14 -13.15
C LEU A 59 -21.89 -8.26 -13.93
N MET A 60 -21.52 -7.85 -15.15
CA MET A 60 -22.30 -6.97 -16.00
C MET A 60 -23.68 -7.54 -16.40
N ASP A 61 -23.81 -8.86 -16.43
CA ASP A 61 -25.06 -9.57 -16.71
C ASP A 61 -25.95 -9.76 -15.46
N GLY A 62 -25.51 -9.27 -14.30
CA GLY A 62 -26.20 -9.41 -13.03
C GLY A 62 -25.85 -10.69 -12.25
N THR A 63 -24.99 -11.55 -12.80
CA THR A 63 -24.55 -12.77 -12.09
C THR A 63 -23.75 -12.40 -10.84
N VAL A 64 -24.09 -13.01 -9.70
CA VAL A 64 -23.39 -12.85 -8.43
C VAL A 64 -22.42 -13.99 -8.24
N LEU A 65 -21.16 -13.67 -7.95
CA LEU A 65 -20.13 -14.64 -7.57
C LEU A 65 -19.53 -14.23 -6.22
N ASP A 66 -19.57 -15.14 -5.25
CA ASP A 66 -18.81 -15.06 -4.02
C ASP A 66 -17.62 -16.04 -4.10
N THR A 67 -16.41 -15.51 -4.25
CA THR A 67 -15.21 -16.35 -4.41
C THR A 67 -14.78 -17.03 -3.12
N GLY A 68 -15.31 -16.63 -1.98
CA GLY A 68 -15.09 -17.27 -0.67
C GLY A 68 -16.09 -18.36 -0.32
N ASP A 69 -17.20 -18.48 -1.08
CA ASP A 69 -18.25 -19.48 -0.83
C ASP A 69 -18.16 -20.64 -1.83
N PRO A 70 -17.87 -21.88 -1.36
CA PRO A 70 -17.81 -23.07 -2.22
C PRO A 70 -19.11 -23.34 -3.02
N ILE A 71 -20.27 -23.02 -2.45
CA ILE A 71 -21.55 -23.22 -3.14
C ILE A 71 -21.70 -22.23 -4.30
N SER A 72 -21.34 -20.97 -4.07
CA SER A 72 -21.35 -19.93 -5.10
C SER A 72 -20.35 -20.27 -6.22
N ARG A 73 -19.15 -20.74 -5.88
CA ARG A 73 -18.14 -21.20 -6.87
C ARG A 73 -18.68 -22.32 -7.74
N ALA A 74 -19.23 -23.37 -7.14
CA ALA A 74 -19.79 -24.53 -7.87
C ALA A 74 -20.95 -24.11 -8.79
N SER A 75 -21.86 -23.25 -8.32
CA SER A 75 -22.95 -22.72 -9.12
C SER A 75 -22.44 -21.88 -10.29
N PHE A 76 -21.44 -21.04 -10.05
CA PHE A 76 -20.83 -20.22 -11.11
C PHE A 76 -20.12 -21.09 -12.16
N GLU A 77 -19.35 -22.08 -11.74
CA GLU A 77 -18.65 -23.00 -12.63
C GLU A 77 -19.65 -23.77 -13.53
N ALA A 78 -20.77 -24.22 -12.98
CA ALA A 78 -21.81 -24.92 -13.75
C ALA A 78 -22.46 -24.05 -14.82
N THR A 79 -22.56 -22.74 -14.61
CA THR A 79 -23.21 -21.79 -15.54
C THR A 79 -22.24 -21.00 -16.41
N HIS A 80 -20.97 -20.87 -15.98
CA HIS A 80 -19.93 -20.04 -16.60
C HIS A 80 -18.63 -20.80 -16.83
N ALA A 81 -18.72 -22.12 -17.13
CA ALA A 81 -17.55 -22.97 -17.35
C ALA A 81 -16.57 -22.41 -18.40
N ASP A 82 -17.10 -21.82 -19.47
CA ASP A 82 -16.28 -21.20 -20.51
C ASP A 82 -15.50 -19.98 -19.99
N PHE A 83 -16.11 -19.18 -19.11
CA PHE A 83 -15.41 -18.05 -18.47
C PHE A 83 -14.27 -18.52 -17.58
N ILE A 84 -14.50 -19.52 -16.74
CA ILE A 84 -13.46 -20.12 -15.87
C ILE A 84 -12.32 -20.70 -16.72
N ARG A 85 -12.65 -21.46 -17.78
CA ARG A 85 -11.67 -22.01 -18.70
C ARG A 85 -10.80 -20.91 -19.32
N ARG A 86 -11.39 -19.80 -19.79
CA ARG A 86 -10.67 -18.66 -20.39
C ARG A 86 -9.75 -17.95 -19.40
N ILE A 87 -10.12 -17.83 -18.14
CA ILE A 87 -9.24 -17.30 -17.08
C ILE A 87 -8.01 -18.21 -16.92
N GLY A 88 -8.22 -19.54 -16.92
CA GLY A 88 -7.12 -20.53 -16.89
C GLY A 88 -6.20 -20.42 -18.11
N GLU A 89 -6.76 -20.32 -19.31
CA GLU A 89 -6.00 -20.14 -20.56
C GLU A 89 -5.17 -18.86 -20.57
N LEU A 90 -5.73 -17.74 -20.07
CA LEU A 90 -4.99 -16.48 -19.92
C LEU A 90 -3.83 -16.65 -18.94
N ARG A 91 -4.06 -17.28 -17.79
CA ARG A 91 -3.02 -17.60 -16.80
C ARG A 91 -1.89 -18.39 -17.45
N ASP A 92 -2.22 -19.47 -18.12
CA ASP A 92 -1.24 -20.39 -18.71
C ASP A 92 -0.47 -19.70 -19.85
N GLY A 93 -1.15 -18.89 -20.68
CA GLY A 93 -0.52 -18.10 -21.73
C GLY A 93 0.45 -17.03 -21.18
N ILE A 94 0.07 -16.35 -20.10
CA ILE A 94 0.97 -15.38 -19.44
C ILE A 94 2.18 -16.07 -18.84
N ARG A 95 1.99 -17.21 -18.17
CA ARG A 95 3.09 -17.98 -17.55
C ARG A 95 4.03 -18.61 -18.59
N ALA A 96 3.51 -19.06 -19.73
CA ALA A 96 4.30 -19.60 -20.83
C ALA A 96 5.17 -18.53 -21.52
N ASN A 97 4.77 -17.25 -21.45
CA ASN A 97 5.58 -16.14 -21.93
C ASN A 97 6.52 -15.65 -20.81
N GLU A 98 7.70 -16.29 -20.72
CA GLU A 98 8.68 -16.02 -19.65
C GLU A 98 9.05 -14.54 -19.56
N LYS A 99 9.28 -13.87 -20.67
CA LYS A 99 9.62 -12.44 -20.72
C LYS A 99 8.51 -11.57 -20.12
N LEU A 100 7.24 -11.90 -20.40
CA LEU A 100 6.09 -11.21 -19.82
C LEU A 100 5.96 -11.50 -18.33
N ALA A 101 6.10 -12.76 -17.93
CA ALA A 101 6.01 -13.20 -16.55
C ALA A 101 7.10 -12.53 -15.67
N GLU A 102 8.33 -12.46 -16.15
CA GLU A 102 9.44 -11.75 -15.47
C GLU A 102 9.15 -10.26 -15.34
N ARG A 103 8.65 -9.61 -16.39
CA ARG A 103 8.29 -8.21 -16.37
C ARG A 103 7.19 -7.92 -15.34
N ILE A 104 6.18 -8.79 -15.23
CA ILE A 104 5.12 -8.69 -14.23
C ILE A 104 5.73 -8.81 -12.83
N ARG A 105 6.52 -9.86 -12.54
CA ARG A 105 7.20 -10.05 -11.25
C ARG A 105 8.03 -8.83 -10.86
N TYR A 106 8.84 -8.32 -11.78
CA TYR A 106 9.67 -7.13 -11.55
C TYR A 106 8.81 -5.90 -11.23
N LYS A 107 7.76 -5.64 -12.02
CA LYS A 107 6.91 -4.47 -11.81
C LYS A 107 6.20 -4.48 -10.45
N TYR A 108 5.82 -5.66 -9.96
CA TYR A 108 5.13 -5.81 -8.68
C TYR A 108 6.07 -6.20 -7.51
N SER A 109 7.40 -6.18 -7.72
CA SER A 109 8.38 -6.29 -6.63
C SER A 109 8.54 -4.98 -5.84
N ILE A 110 8.06 -3.88 -6.40
CA ILE A 110 7.93 -2.57 -5.76
C ILE A 110 6.45 -2.22 -5.60
N LYS A 111 6.15 -1.20 -4.81
CA LYS A 111 4.77 -0.70 -4.69
C LYS A 111 4.25 -0.25 -6.07
N ASN A 112 3.21 -0.91 -6.54
CA ASN A 112 2.55 -0.61 -7.80
C ASN A 112 1.04 -0.73 -7.63
N VAL A 113 0.37 0.42 -7.61
CA VAL A 113 -1.07 0.54 -7.35
C VAL A 113 -1.81 1.13 -8.55
N THR A 114 -1.21 1.11 -9.73
CA THR A 114 -1.74 1.78 -10.92
C THR A 114 -2.27 0.79 -11.95
N GLY A 115 -3.54 0.93 -12.30
CA GLY A 115 -4.20 0.16 -13.36
C GLY A 115 -4.50 -1.29 -12.99
N LEU A 116 -4.93 -2.05 -13.99
CA LEU A 116 -5.26 -3.47 -13.83
C LEU A 116 -4.04 -4.28 -13.39
N ASN A 117 -4.23 -5.06 -12.33
CA ASN A 117 -3.19 -5.89 -11.75
C ASN A 117 -3.11 -7.24 -12.47
N LEU A 118 -2.01 -7.50 -13.18
CA LEU A 118 -1.76 -8.80 -13.84
C LEU A 118 -1.05 -9.82 -12.95
N LEU A 119 -0.61 -9.41 -11.77
CA LEU A 119 0.12 -10.30 -10.84
C LEU A 119 -0.70 -11.54 -10.41
N PRO A 120 -2.04 -11.48 -10.25
CA PRO A 120 -2.85 -12.65 -9.92
C PRO A 120 -2.67 -13.83 -10.86
N PHE A 121 -2.44 -13.61 -12.15
CA PHE A 121 -2.16 -14.68 -13.11
C PHE A 121 -0.82 -15.39 -12.87
N ILE A 122 0.10 -14.75 -12.17
CA ILE A 122 1.40 -15.34 -11.77
C ILE A 122 1.29 -16.02 -10.40
N GLN A 123 0.51 -15.43 -9.47
CA GLN A 123 0.49 -15.85 -8.05
C GLN A 123 -0.47 -17.00 -7.77
N PHE A 124 -1.62 -17.05 -8.46
CA PHE A 124 -2.70 -17.98 -8.13
C PHE A 124 -2.91 -19.03 -9.23
N ASP A 125 -3.16 -20.25 -8.80
CA ASP A 125 -3.53 -21.36 -9.70
C ASP A 125 -5.06 -21.46 -9.85
N ASP A 126 -5.81 -21.15 -8.81
CA ASP A 126 -7.26 -21.18 -8.81
C ASP A 126 -7.85 -19.97 -9.59
N PRO A 127 -8.67 -20.19 -10.63
CA PRO A 127 -9.33 -19.13 -11.37
C PRO A 127 -10.18 -18.19 -10.49
N PHE A 128 -10.79 -18.68 -9.41
CA PHE A 128 -11.61 -17.85 -8.52
C PHE A 128 -10.75 -16.86 -7.72
N ASP A 129 -9.55 -17.30 -7.28
CA ASP A 129 -8.61 -16.41 -6.62
C ASP A 129 -8.07 -15.35 -7.61
N ILE A 130 -7.82 -15.74 -8.86
CA ILE A 130 -7.45 -14.79 -9.92
C ILE A 130 -8.58 -13.77 -10.12
N ILE A 131 -9.83 -14.21 -10.28
CA ILE A 131 -10.98 -13.31 -10.49
C ILE A 131 -11.12 -12.34 -9.32
N ALA A 132 -11.04 -12.82 -8.06
CA ALA A 132 -11.11 -11.97 -6.89
C ALA A 132 -10.05 -10.86 -6.93
N HIS A 133 -8.79 -11.23 -7.13
CA HIS A 133 -7.67 -10.28 -7.09
C HIS A 133 -7.59 -9.36 -8.33
N LEU A 134 -8.22 -9.72 -9.46
CA LEU A 134 -8.38 -8.81 -10.59
C LEU A 134 -9.30 -7.62 -10.28
N MET A 135 -10.16 -7.72 -9.25
CA MET A 135 -10.98 -6.58 -8.81
C MET A 135 -10.11 -5.46 -8.24
N VAL A 136 -8.96 -5.79 -7.67
CA VAL A 136 -8.03 -4.80 -7.09
C VAL A 136 -7.34 -4.02 -8.21
N GLY A 137 -7.53 -2.71 -8.23
CA GLY A 137 -7.02 -1.83 -9.29
C GLY A 137 -7.88 -1.79 -10.56
N SER A 138 -9.06 -2.43 -10.56
CA SER A 138 -9.96 -2.46 -11.71
C SER A 138 -10.78 -1.18 -11.91
N GLU A 139 -10.83 -0.29 -10.92
CA GLU A 139 -11.62 0.95 -10.93
C GLU A 139 -13.11 0.74 -11.22
N GLY A 140 -13.65 -0.45 -10.91
CA GLY A 140 -15.03 -0.81 -11.20
C GLY A 140 -15.30 -1.18 -12.66
N THR A 141 -14.28 -1.33 -13.51
CA THR A 141 -14.44 -1.62 -14.93
C THR A 141 -14.74 -3.08 -15.25
N LEU A 142 -14.44 -4.01 -14.32
CA LEU A 142 -14.62 -5.44 -14.51
C LEU A 142 -15.92 -5.98 -13.89
N ALA A 143 -16.26 -5.52 -12.69
CA ALA A 143 -17.45 -5.92 -11.97
C ALA A 143 -17.75 -4.92 -10.84
N PHE A 144 -18.92 -5.06 -10.19
CA PHE A 144 -19.24 -4.35 -8.96
C PHE A 144 -18.81 -5.18 -7.74
N LEU A 145 -17.98 -4.61 -6.88
CA LEU A 145 -17.53 -5.25 -5.62
C LEU A 145 -18.55 -4.97 -4.52
N SER A 146 -19.34 -5.96 -4.15
CA SER A 146 -20.37 -5.83 -3.11
C SER A 146 -19.87 -6.17 -1.70
N GLN A 147 -18.90 -7.09 -1.59
CA GLN A 147 -18.28 -7.50 -0.33
C GLN A 147 -16.84 -7.93 -0.56
N VAL A 148 -15.99 -7.72 0.44
CA VAL A 148 -14.60 -8.19 0.43
C VAL A 148 -14.23 -8.76 1.81
N THR A 149 -13.50 -9.86 1.82
CA THR A 149 -12.87 -10.42 3.01
C THR A 149 -11.38 -10.15 2.93
N MET A 150 -10.81 -9.56 3.98
CA MET A 150 -9.43 -9.09 4.01
C MET A 150 -8.76 -9.41 5.34
N ASN A 151 -7.46 -9.65 5.31
CA ASN A 151 -6.64 -9.63 6.51
C ASN A 151 -6.55 -8.21 7.06
N THR A 152 -6.33 -8.11 8.36
CA THR A 152 -6.17 -6.84 9.08
C THR A 152 -4.71 -6.69 9.51
N GLU A 153 -4.27 -5.43 9.71
CA GLU A 153 -2.96 -5.11 10.25
C GLU A 153 -3.00 -4.88 11.75
N TYR A 154 -1.86 -5.04 12.42
CA TYR A 154 -1.70 -4.65 13.81
C TYR A 154 -1.69 -3.12 13.92
N ASN A 155 -2.45 -2.59 14.88
CA ASN A 155 -2.48 -1.16 15.14
C ASN A 155 -1.55 -0.83 16.30
N TYR A 156 -0.32 -0.48 15.99
CA TYR A 156 0.69 -0.12 16.99
C TYR A 156 0.20 1.05 17.84
N PRO A 157 0.22 0.93 19.18
CA PRO A 157 -0.29 1.96 20.09
C PRO A 157 0.62 3.20 20.18
N TYR A 158 1.90 3.03 19.90
CA TYR A 158 2.88 4.11 19.99
C TYR A 158 3.43 4.43 18.60
N LYS A 159 3.35 5.70 18.20
CA LYS A 159 3.76 6.18 16.87
C LYS A 159 4.50 7.50 16.99
N ALA A 160 5.48 7.71 16.13
CA ALA A 160 6.14 8.99 15.96
C ALA A 160 6.32 9.28 14.48
N SER A 161 6.14 10.54 14.12
CA SER A 161 6.37 11.04 12.76
C SER A 161 7.29 12.25 12.83
N ALA A 162 8.16 12.39 11.84
CA ALA A 162 9.03 13.55 11.71
C ALA A 162 9.11 13.99 10.26
N MET A 163 9.20 15.29 10.04
CA MET A 163 9.51 15.90 8.74
C MET A 163 11.00 16.24 8.73
N LEU A 164 11.73 15.58 7.86
CA LEU A 164 13.17 15.75 7.69
C LEU A 164 13.42 16.61 6.46
N TYR A 165 14.13 17.75 6.60
CA TYR A 165 14.42 18.67 5.50
C TYR A 165 15.86 18.49 5.02
N PHE A 166 16.05 18.50 3.71
CA PHE A 166 17.35 18.36 3.05
C PHE A 166 17.52 19.46 2.01
N GLU A 167 18.76 19.93 1.81
CA GLU A 167 19.08 20.91 0.77
C GLU A 167 18.90 20.34 -0.63
N THR A 168 19.03 19.03 -0.82
CA THR A 168 18.91 18.38 -2.11
C THR A 168 18.14 17.05 -2.06
N ILE A 169 17.43 16.74 -3.14
CA ILE A 169 16.77 15.44 -3.32
C ILE A 169 17.76 14.27 -3.24
N LYS A 170 19.01 14.47 -3.64
CA LYS A 170 20.04 13.43 -3.59
C LYS A 170 20.37 13.03 -2.16
N GLU A 171 20.48 14.00 -1.26
CA GLU A 171 20.71 13.74 0.17
C GLU A 171 19.51 13.10 0.80
N ALA A 172 18.30 13.59 0.53
CA ALA A 172 17.06 12.97 0.97
C ALA A 172 16.98 11.49 0.56
N CYS A 173 17.26 11.16 -0.70
CA CYS A 173 17.28 9.78 -1.17
C CYS A 173 18.36 8.93 -0.48
N ARG A 174 19.55 9.47 -0.22
CA ARG A 174 20.61 8.74 0.50
C ARG A 174 20.21 8.47 1.95
N ALA A 175 19.60 9.44 2.63
CA ALA A 175 19.06 9.28 3.97
C ALA A 175 17.98 8.20 4.02
N VAL A 176 17.02 8.20 3.09
CA VAL A 176 15.98 7.16 2.97
C VAL A 176 16.60 5.77 2.76
N VAL A 177 17.61 5.64 1.90
CA VAL A 177 18.32 4.37 1.67
C VAL A 177 19.03 3.88 2.94
N ALA A 178 19.59 4.79 3.73
CA ALA A 178 20.21 4.46 5.01
C ALA A 178 19.15 4.02 6.04
N MET A 179 18.09 4.79 6.22
CA MET A 179 17.00 4.49 7.14
C MET A 179 16.29 3.16 6.82
N LYS A 180 16.13 2.83 5.55
CA LYS A 180 15.51 1.57 5.11
C LYS A 180 16.26 0.31 5.57
N LYS A 181 17.53 0.43 5.92
CA LYS A 181 18.37 -0.67 6.41
C LYS A 181 18.25 -0.90 7.92
N LEU A 182 17.59 0.02 8.63
CA LEU A 182 17.39 -0.10 10.07
C LEU A 182 16.36 -1.19 10.36
N VAL A 183 16.78 -2.20 11.10
CA VAL A 183 15.93 -3.30 11.55
C VAL A 183 16.03 -3.46 13.06
N ASN A 184 14.94 -3.91 13.68
CA ASN A 184 14.92 -4.28 15.09
C ASN A 184 15.54 -5.67 15.32
N VAL A 185 15.52 -6.14 16.54
CA VAL A 185 16.07 -7.45 16.93
C VAL A 185 15.38 -8.63 16.27
N ASP A 186 14.15 -8.47 15.84
CA ASP A 186 13.34 -9.48 15.14
C ASP A 186 13.49 -9.40 13.62
N GLY A 187 14.32 -8.49 13.11
CA GLY A 187 14.54 -8.26 11.69
C GLY A 187 13.47 -7.42 10.99
N GLU A 188 12.54 -6.82 11.73
CA GLU A 188 11.54 -5.92 11.19
C GLU A 188 12.10 -4.52 10.97
N THR A 189 11.62 -3.84 9.92
CA THR A 189 12.02 -2.46 9.64
C THR A 189 11.60 -1.50 10.75
N VAL A 190 12.55 -0.68 11.21
CA VAL A 190 12.30 0.36 12.22
C VAL A 190 11.49 1.51 11.60
N VAL A 191 11.82 1.95 10.40
CA VAL A 191 11.07 2.97 9.67
C VAL A 191 9.92 2.31 8.90
N LYS A 192 8.69 2.59 9.29
CA LYS A 192 7.48 1.99 8.72
C LYS A 192 7.01 2.73 7.45
N GLY A 193 7.30 4.02 7.36
CA GLY A 193 6.97 4.85 6.20
C GLY A 193 8.00 5.94 5.96
N ALA A 194 8.23 6.25 4.68
CA ALA A 194 9.03 7.40 4.25
C ALA A 194 8.45 7.94 2.95
N GLU A 195 7.96 9.16 2.97
CA GLU A 195 7.34 9.83 1.83
C GLU A 195 8.14 11.09 1.47
N LEU A 196 8.58 11.17 0.22
CA LEU A 196 9.38 12.28 -0.27
C LEU A 196 8.47 13.39 -0.80
N LEU A 197 8.70 14.60 -0.33
CA LEU A 197 8.04 15.82 -0.79
C LEU A 197 9.09 16.71 -1.49
N ASP A 198 8.87 16.97 -2.76
CA ASP A 198 9.73 17.84 -3.55
C ASP A 198 9.46 19.31 -3.26
N TYR A 199 10.30 20.18 -3.81
CA TYR A 199 10.18 21.63 -3.67
C TYR A 199 8.79 22.16 -4.08
N LYS A 200 8.19 21.62 -5.15
CA LYS A 200 6.88 22.09 -5.62
C LYS A 200 5.78 21.75 -4.62
N SER A 201 5.82 20.55 -4.07
CA SER A 201 4.90 20.13 -3.01
C SER A 201 5.05 20.99 -1.76
N LEU A 202 6.29 21.21 -1.30
CA LEU A 202 6.57 22.06 -0.14
C LEU A 202 6.16 23.51 -0.35
N SER A 203 6.41 24.07 -1.53
CA SER A 203 6.05 25.46 -1.84
C SER A 203 4.55 25.70 -2.02
N SER A 204 3.75 24.66 -2.16
CA SER A 204 2.29 24.75 -2.26
C SER A 204 1.59 24.95 -0.92
N VAL A 205 2.30 24.80 0.20
CA VAL A 205 1.76 24.92 1.56
C VAL A 205 2.49 26.03 2.32
N ASN A 206 1.77 26.73 3.21
CA ASN A 206 2.33 27.75 4.10
C ASN A 206 2.71 27.11 5.44
N ASP A 207 3.64 26.15 5.40
CA ASP A 207 4.17 25.53 6.61
C ASP A 207 5.24 26.44 7.25
N PRO A 208 5.07 26.84 8.54
CA PRO A 208 6.01 27.76 9.20
C PRO A 208 7.42 27.18 9.33
N VAL A 209 7.56 25.87 9.54
CA VAL A 209 8.86 25.19 9.69
C VAL A 209 9.59 25.19 8.34
N TYR A 210 8.88 24.84 7.26
CA TYR A 210 9.42 24.92 5.92
C TYR A 210 9.88 26.34 5.56
N LEU A 211 9.06 27.34 5.86
CA LEU A 211 9.40 28.75 5.57
C LEU A 211 10.64 29.20 6.33
N ALA A 212 10.77 28.87 7.62
CA ALA A 212 11.95 29.18 8.42
C ALA A 212 13.20 28.44 7.89
N TYR A 213 13.08 27.17 7.49
CA TYR A 213 14.18 26.43 6.89
C TYR A 213 14.60 27.02 5.53
N LYS A 214 13.66 27.42 4.71
CA LYS A 214 13.90 28.10 3.44
C LYS A 214 14.67 29.41 3.59
N GLU A 215 14.35 30.22 4.61
CA GLU A 215 15.11 31.41 4.95
C GLU A 215 16.55 31.10 5.37
N LYS A 216 16.71 30.05 6.20
CA LYS A 216 18.03 29.61 6.68
C LYS A 216 18.96 29.18 5.54
N VAL A 217 18.47 28.44 4.54
CA VAL A 217 19.30 27.94 3.43
C VAL A 217 19.50 28.96 2.30
N GLY A 218 18.68 30.00 2.25
CA GLY A 218 18.73 31.07 1.26
C GLY A 218 18.03 30.76 -0.06
N SER A 219 17.70 31.81 -0.80
CA SER A 219 16.87 31.74 -2.01
C SER A 219 17.48 30.93 -3.15
N GLU A 220 18.80 30.90 -3.26
CA GLU A 220 19.50 30.17 -4.33
C GLU A 220 19.35 28.66 -4.20
N LYS A 221 19.36 28.15 -2.97
CA LYS A 221 19.19 26.71 -2.67
C LYS A 221 17.73 26.29 -2.52
N ALA A 222 16.83 27.25 -2.39
CA ALA A 222 15.41 26.99 -2.08
C ALA A 222 14.72 26.03 -3.09
N THR A 223 15.09 26.09 -4.37
CA THR A 223 14.52 25.22 -5.42
C THR A 223 14.99 23.76 -5.35
N GLY A 224 16.03 23.46 -4.57
CA GLY A 224 16.53 22.12 -4.32
C GLY A 224 15.93 21.46 -3.07
N LEU A 225 15.27 22.28 -2.21
CA LEU A 225 14.73 21.79 -0.94
C LEU A 225 13.79 20.61 -1.13
N THR A 226 14.00 19.60 -0.31
CA THR A 226 13.23 18.36 -0.32
C THR A 226 12.98 17.97 1.13
N ALA A 227 11.80 17.45 1.42
CA ALA A 227 11.52 16.87 2.72
C ALA A 227 11.18 15.38 2.61
N VAL A 228 11.41 14.66 3.69
CA VAL A 228 10.96 13.28 3.87
C VAL A 228 10.09 13.23 5.12
N LEU A 229 8.80 12.94 4.94
CA LEU A 229 7.94 12.56 6.04
C LEU A 229 8.25 11.11 6.40
N THR A 230 8.77 10.89 7.60
CA THR A 230 9.08 9.54 8.09
C THR A 230 8.21 9.18 9.28
N GLU A 231 7.88 7.90 9.40
CA GLU A 231 7.07 7.38 10.50
C GLU A 231 7.67 6.09 11.05
N THR A 232 7.65 5.97 12.39
CA THR A 232 7.99 4.75 13.12
C THR A 232 6.89 4.39 14.11
N MET A 233 6.75 3.10 14.42
CA MET A 233 5.69 2.57 15.26
C MET A 233 6.23 1.44 16.13
N ALA A 234 5.72 1.34 17.36
CA ALA A 234 6.20 0.40 18.36
C ALA A 234 5.08 -0.13 19.26
N CYS A 235 5.35 -1.24 19.93
CA CYS A 235 4.44 -1.85 20.91
C CYS A 235 4.52 -1.20 22.28
N SER A 236 5.61 -0.49 22.60
CA SER A 236 5.81 0.23 23.87
C SER A 236 6.49 1.57 23.66
N GLN A 237 6.34 2.48 24.65
CA GLN A 237 7.01 3.78 24.63
C GLN A 237 8.54 3.63 24.68
N MET A 238 9.04 2.64 25.42
CA MET A 238 10.47 2.36 25.50
C MET A 238 11.04 1.97 24.14
N GLU A 239 10.36 1.06 23.44
CA GLU A 239 10.73 0.62 22.09
C GLU A 239 10.68 1.79 21.10
N LEU A 240 9.61 2.61 21.16
CA LEU A 240 9.50 3.81 20.31
C LEU A 240 10.69 4.75 20.50
N ASN A 241 11.08 5.01 21.75
CA ASN A 241 12.23 5.87 22.07
C ASN A 241 13.55 5.29 21.53
N GLN A 242 13.72 3.96 21.57
CA GLN A 242 14.88 3.28 20.98
C GLN A 242 14.89 3.44 19.44
N TYR A 243 13.74 3.31 18.79
CA TYR A 243 13.62 3.48 17.35
C TYR A 243 13.93 4.92 16.94
N ILE A 244 13.42 5.90 17.66
CA ILE A 244 13.72 7.32 17.42
C ILE A 244 15.23 7.56 17.53
N ALA A 245 15.87 7.13 18.62
CA ALA A 245 17.31 7.29 18.81
C ALA A 245 18.14 6.59 17.70
N THR A 246 17.68 5.42 17.24
CA THR A 246 18.32 4.70 16.13
C THR A 246 18.22 5.47 14.81
N ILE A 247 17.05 6.08 14.53
CA ILE A 247 16.84 6.91 13.34
C ILE A 247 17.71 8.17 13.43
N GLU A 248 17.72 8.87 14.55
CA GLU A 248 18.55 10.06 14.78
C GLU A 248 20.05 9.77 14.57
N ALA A 249 20.53 8.68 15.14
CA ALA A 249 21.92 8.24 14.95
C ALA A 249 22.24 7.92 13.47
N CYS A 250 21.31 7.32 12.76
CA CYS A 250 21.44 7.05 11.31
C CYS A 250 21.48 8.33 10.49
N LEU A 251 20.76 9.38 10.92
CA LEU A 251 20.66 10.65 10.22
C LEU A 251 21.79 11.62 10.54
N ALA A 252 22.53 11.41 11.62
CA ALA A 252 23.62 12.31 12.06
C ALA A 252 24.67 12.66 10.96
N PRO A 253 25.01 11.75 10.00
CA PRO A 253 25.92 12.08 8.90
C PRO A 253 25.29 12.92 7.76
N PHE A 254 23.99 13.14 7.79
CA PHE A 254 23.28 13.92 6.78
C PHE A 254 23.00 15.32 7.33
N GLU A 255 23.25 16.33 6.53
CA GLU A 255 22.84 17.70 6.85
C GLU A 255 21.31 17.80 6.70
N SER A 256 20.59 17.96 7.80
CA SER A 256 19.13 18.06 7.88
C SER A 256 18.67 19.21 8.78
#